data_3faa022047140004e58ef54c522ed56d
#
_entry.id   3faa022047140004e58ef54c522ed56d
#
_cell.length_a   1.000
_cell.length_b   1.000
_cell.length_c   1.000
_cell.angle_alpha   90.00
_cell.angle_beta   90.00
_cell.angle_gamma   90.00
#
_symmetry.space_group_name_H-M   'P 1'
#
loop_
_entity.id
_entity.type
_entity.pdbx_description
1 polymer ?
#
loop_
_entity_poly.entity_id
_entity_poly.type
_entity_poly.pdbx_seq_one_letter_code
_entity_poly.pdbx_strand_id
1 'polypeptide(L)'
;MEYIRVTKENLEKEHICCAISNNKDVQVSSKKAWLADRFEEGLVFLKSVERGKCFIEYIPAENAWVPIDAEGYMYIDCLWVSGSFKGHGYSSDLLNACIEDSREKGRKGLCILAAAKKKPFLADPKFLKYKGFAVCDEADNGIQLWYLSFDNDADKPQFKECAKHPHIDEKGYVLYYTSQCPFNAKYVPILEKTAKENDISFRAIHIESREDAQSAPTPITNYALFHDGEYVTNEQMNDKKFMKLVNG
;
A
#
# COMPACT_ATOMS: atom_id res chain seq x y z
N MET A 1 23.82 -5.46 4.55
CA MET A 1 22.90 -6.10 3.59
C MET A 1 23.14 -5.51 2.22
N GLU A 2 23.15 -6.34 1.19
CA GLU A 2 23.21 -5.84 -0.18
C GLU A 2 21.77 -5.66 -0.71
N TYR A 3 21.54 -4.53 -1.38
CA TYR A 3 20.24 -4.19 -1.95
C TYR A 3 20.34 -4.07 -3.47
N ILE A 4 19.25 -4.42 -4.15
CA ILE A 4 19.10 -4.26 -5.60
C ILE A 4 17.84 -3.47 -5.92
N ARG A 5 17.96 -2.52 -6.83
CA ARG A 5 16.83 -1.82 -7.43
C ARG A 5 16.27 -2.69 -8.56
N VAL A 6 14.98 -3.02 -8.45
CA VAL A 6 14.27 -3.73 -9.52
C VAL A 6 13.91 -2.72 -10.60
N THR A 7 14.19 -3.09 -11.84
CA THR A 7 13.94 -2.29 -13.05
C THR A 7 13.27 -3.19 -14.10
N LYS A 8 12.82 -2.63 -15.21
CA LYS A 8 12.23 -3.42 -16.31
C LYS A 8 13.19 -4.51 -16.82
N GLU A 9 14.49 -4.23 -16.87
CA GLU A 9 15.51 -5.12 -17.40
C GLU A 9 15.77 -6.35 -16.51
N ASN A 10 15.61 -6.21 -15.18
CA ASN A 10 15.87 -7.31 -14.25
C ASN A 10 14.60 -7.90 -13.61
N LEU A 11 13.43 -7.31 -13.81
CA LEU A 11 12.16 -7.68 -13.17
C LEU A 11 11.83 -9.18 -13.30
N GLU A 12 12.05 -9.76 -14.48
CA GLU A 12 11.75 -11.18 -14.71
C GLU A 12 12.63 -12.13 -13.87
N LYS A 13 13.87 -11.74 -13.62
CA LYS A 13 14.85 -12.54 -12.88
C LYS A 13 14.70 -12.37 -11.37
N GLU A 14 14.22 -11.20 -10.94
CA GLU A 14 14.15 -10.86 -9.53
C GLU A 14 12.88 -11.38 -8.84
N HIS A 15 13.00 -11.76 -7.57
CA HIS A 15 11.86 -12.10 -6.74
C HIS A 15 11.20 -10.82 -6.18
N ILE A 16 9.90 -10.86 -5.96
CA ILE A 16 9.11 -9.70 -5.52
C ILE A 16 9.04 -9.50 -4.00
N CYS A 17 9.80 -10.25 -3.22
CA CYS A 17 9.93 -10.12 -1.76
C CYS A 17 8.67 -10.34 -0.90
N CYS A 18 7.47 -10.33 -1.45
CA CYS A 18 6.29 -10.74 -0.70
C CYS A 18 6.34 -12.24 -0.40
N ALA A 19 5.65 -12.73 0.61
CA ALA A 19 5.74 -14.11 1.13
C ALA A 19 5.40 -15.23 0.13
N ILE A 20 5.73 -15.06 -1.15
CA ILE A 20 5.38 -15.95 -2.25
C ILE A 20 6.65 -16.59 -2.77
N SER A 21 6.76 -17.91 -2.62
CA SER A 21 7.95 -18.67 -3.01
C SER A 21 7.91 -19.17 -4.45
N ASN A 22 6.73 -19.38 -5.00
CA ASN A 22 6.54 -19.88 -6.37
C ASN A 22 6.47 -18.72 -7.35
N ASN A 23 7.48 -18.57 -8.22
CA ASN A 23 7.53 -17.51 -9.23
C ASN A 23 6.46 -17.67 -10.34
N LYS A 24 5.82 -18.83 -10.45
CA LYS A 24 4.71 -19.09 -11.40
C LYS A 24 3.34 -18.80 -10.80
N ASP A 25 3.29 -18.35 -9.54
CA ASP A 25 2.04 -18.00 -8.87
C ASP A 25 1.43 -16.72 -9.51
N VAL A 26 0.11 -16.69 -9.65
CA VAL A 26 -0.63 -15.55 -10.18
C VAL A 26 -0.34 -14.26 -9.40
N GLN A 27 -0.07 -14.38 -8.11
CA GLN A 27 0.32 -13.25 -7.26
C GLN A 27 1.63 -12.60 -7.73
N VAL A 28 2.59 -13.42 -8.18
CA VAL A 28 3.89 -12.92 -8.68
C VAL A 28 3.71 -12.22 -10.01
N SER A 29 2.98 -12.83 -10.96
CA SER A 29 2.74 -12.22 -12.26
C SER A 29 1.94 -10.92 -12.15
N SER A 30 0.92 -10.87 -11.30
CA SER A 30 0.16 -9.64 -11.02
C SER A 30 1.04 -8.51 -10.47
N LYS A 31 1.89 -8.81 -9.47
CA LYS A 31 2.80 -7.79 -8.90
C LYS A 31 3.85 -7.34 -9.91
N LYS A 32 4.40 -8.25 -10.72
CA LYS A 32 5.38 -7.88 -11.75
C LYS A 32 4.76 -6.98 -12.83
N ALA A 33 3.54 -7.28 -13.26
CA ALA A 33 2.80 -6.41 -14.18
C ALA A 33 2.58 -5.01 -13.58
N TRP A 34 2.13 -4.95 -12.33
CA TRP A 34 2.01 -3.68 -11.59
C TRP A 34 3.31 -2.88 -11.59
N LEU A 35 4.43 -3.51 -11.23
CA LEU A 35 5.74 -2.86 -11.16
C LEU A 35 6.20 -2.36 -12.53
N ALA A 36 6.02 -3.19 -13.58
CA ALA A 36 6.42 -2.84 -14.95
C ALA A 36 5.75 -1.54 -15.42
N ASP A 37 4.44 -1.41 -15.17
CA ASP A 37 3.68 -0.22 -15.55
C ASP A 37 4.09 1.00 -14.71
N ARG A 38 4.32 0.82 -13.42
CA ARG A 38 4.62 1.94 -12.48
C ARG A 38 6.05 2.43 -12.59
N PHE A 39 7.00 1.64 -13.11
CA PHE A 39 8.37 2.13 -13.34
C PHE A 39 8.41 3.35 -14.26
N GLU A 40 7.53 3.43 -15.25
CA GLU A 40 7.42 4.62 -16.12
C GLU A 40 6.88 5.86 -15.37
N GLU A 41 6.18 5.65 -14.27
CA GLU A 41 5.67 6.72 -13.40
C GLU A 41 6.67 7.11 -12.31
N GLY A 42 7.89 6.52 -12.32
CA GLY A 42 8.95 6.82 -11.37
C GLY A 42 8.94 5.98 -10.11
N LEU A 43 8.17 4.87 -10.07
CA LEU A 43 8.21 3.93 -8.96
C LEU A 43 9.59 3.33 -8.78
N VAL A 44 10.01 3.22 -7.54
CA VAL A 44 11.22 2.53 -7.10
C VAL A 44 10.85 1.33 -6.25
N PHE A 45 11.36 0.16 -6.62
CA PHE A 45 11.30 -1.05 -5.80
C PHE A 45 12.72 -1.48 -5.43
N LEU A 46 13.12 -1.17 -4.20
CA LEU A 46 14.43 -1.52 -3.64
C LEU A 46 14.28 -2.68 -2.67
N LYS A 47 15.05 -3.76 -2.88
CA LYS A 47 14.95 -4.97 -2.08
C LYS A 47 16.30 -5.58 -1.75
N SER A 48 16.33 -6.48 -0.73
CA SER A 48 17.50 -7.32 -0.49
C SER A 48 17.80 -8.23 -1.69
N VAL A 49 19.08 -8.43 -1.99
CA VAL A 49 19.52 -9.44 -2.96
C VAL A 49 19.09 -10.83 -2.48
N GLU A 50 19.22 -11.09 -1.20
CA GLU A 50 18.75 -12.33 -0.59
C GLU A 50 17.22 -12.47 -0.67
N ARG A 51 16.77 -13.69 -0.94
CA ARG A 51 15.34 -14.00 -1.02
C ARG A 51 14.67 -13.88 0.33
N GLY A 52 13.66 -13.02 0.42
CA GLY A 52 12.89 -12.85 1.65
C GLY A 52 12.11 -11.54 1.69
N LYS A 53 11.60 -11.20 2.86
CA LYS A 53 10.71 -10.04 3.07
C LYS A 53 11.52 -8.86 3.57
N CYS A 54 12.25 -8.20 2.68
CA CYS A 54 13.07 -7.04 2.98
C CYS A 54 13.11 -6.10 1.77
N PHE A 55 12.18 -5.13 1.73
CA PHE A 55 12.06 -4.18 0.62
C PHE A 55 11.36 -2.91 1.02
N ILE A 56 11.52 -1.88 0.19
CA ILE A 56 10.74 -0.66 0.17
C ILE A 56 10.25 -0.40 -1.27
N GLU A 57 9.02 0.10 -1.39
CA GLU A 57 8.38 0.51 -2.63
C GLU A 57 7.90 1.95 -2.45
N TYR A 58 8.25 2.85 -3.35
CA TYR A 58 7.86 4.26 -3.28
C TYR A 58 7.79 4.89 -4.67
N ILE A 59 6.98 5.93 -4.79
CA ILE A 59 6.65 6.59 -6.07
C ILE A 59 6.53 8.11 -5.84
N PRO A 60 6.78 8.97 -6.86
CA PRO A 60 6.37 10.37 -6.77
C PRO A 60 4.90 10.50 -6.33
N ALA A 61 4.63 11.32 -5.31
CA ALA A 61 3.30 11.37 -4.70
C ALA A 61 2.20 11.81 -5.68
N GLU A 62 2.55 12.63 -6.68
CA GLU A 62 1.66 13.00 -7.78
C GLU A 62 1.23 11.82 -8.66
N ASN A 63 2.01 10.73 -8.65
CA ASN A 63 1.74 9.49 -9.37
C ASN A 63 1.26 8.36 -8.44
N ALA A 64 1.13 8.63 -7.14
CA ALA A 64 0.67 7.63 -6.17
C ALA A 64 -0.80 7.25 -6.42
N TRP A 65 -1.11 5.98 -6.20
CA TRP A 65 -2.44 5.42 -6.37
C TRP A 65 -3.27 5.53 -5.08
N VAL A 66 -3.23 6.70 -4.47
CA VAL A 66 -3.97 7.05 -3.26
C VAL A 66 -4.51 8.48 -3.37
N PRO A 67 -5.66 8.79 -2.76
CA PRO A 67 -6.30 10.11 -2.85
C PRO A 67 -5.63 11.12 -1.90
N ILE A 68 -4.45 11.61 -2.28
CA ILE A 68 -3.69 12.61 -1.52
C ILE A 68 -3.29 13.80 -2.40
N ASP A 69 -3.17 14.96 -1.77
CA ASP A 69 -2.54 16.16 -2.31
C ASP A 69 -1.17 16.30 -1.63
N ALA A 70 -0.12 15.89 -2.35
CA ALA A 70 1.25 15.80 -1.83
C ALA A 70 2.30 16.12 -2.90
N GLU A 71 2.04 17.13 -3.74
CA GLU A 71 2.92 17.52 -4.84
C GLU A 71 4.34 17.81 -4.37
N GLY A 72 5.29 17.19 -5.06
CA GLY A 72 6.72 17.31 -4.74
C GLY A 72 7.20 16.39 -3.63
N TYR A 73 6.34 15.60 -3.00
CA TYR A 73 6.74 14.55 -2.05
C TYR A 73 7.00 13.22 -2.78
N MET A 74 7.60 12.29 -2.05
CA MET A 74 7.66 10.89 -2.43
C MET A 74 6.71 10.09 -1.53
N TYR A 75 5.82 9.29 -2.10
CA TYR A 75 4.90 8.44 -1.37
C TYR A 75 5.49 7.05 -1.20
N ILE A 76 5.53 6.53 0.03
CA ILE A 76 5.97 5.17 0.33
C ILE A 76 4.74 4.25 0.29
N ASP A 77 4.68 3.43 -0.75
CA ASP A 77 3.63 2.43 -0.95
C ASP A 77 3.74 1.27 0.04
N CYS A 78 4.95 0.79 0.28
CA CYS A 78 5.20 -0.33 1.18
C CYS A 78 6.64 -0.32 1.71
N LEU A 79 6.79 -0.57 3.01
CA LEU A 79 8.06 -0.88 3.66
C LEU A 79 7.88 -2.13 4.50
N TRP A 80 8.47 -3.25 4.07
CA TRP A 80 8.28 -4.51 4.76
C TRP A 80 9.58 -5.27 5.00
N VAL A 81 9.91 -5.43 6.29
CA VAL A 81 11.02 -6.26 6.77
C VAL A 81 10.47 -7.29 7.74
N SER A 82 10.64 -8.58 7.44
CA SER A 82 9.99 -9.66 8.19
C SER A 82 10.82 -10.96 8.18
N GLY A 83 10.42 -11.91 9.02
CA GLY A 83 11.13 -13.19 9.16
C GLY A 83 12.53 -13.01 9.74
N SER A 84 13.51 -13.68 9.14
CA SER A 84 14.93 -13.63 9.55
C SER A 84 15.59 -12.25 9.41
N PHE A 85 14.97 -11.33 8.66
CA PHE A 85 15.49 -9.97 8.49
C PHE A 85 15.13 -9.00 9.61
N LYS A 86 14.23 -9.40 10.55
CA LYS A 86 13.86 -8.54 11.69
C LYS A 86 15.01 -8.35 12.67
N GLY A 87 15.06 -7.14 13.26
CA GLY A 87 16.01 -6.84 14.34
C GLY A 87 17.40 -6.42 13.89
N HIS A 88 17.67 -6.39 12.58
CA HIS A 88 18.98 -6.06 12.01
C HIS A 88 19.11 -4.61 11.48
N GLY A 89 18.11 -3.76 11.72
CA GLY A 89 18.14 -2.36 11.27
C GLY A 89 17.72 -2.14 9.81
N TYR A 90 17.44 -3.18 9.03
CA TYR A 90 17.19 -3.08 7.59
C TYR A 90 16.00 -2.19 7.19
N SER A 91 14.97 -2.04 8.05
CA SER A 91 13.91 -1.06 7.78
C SER A 91 14.45 0.38 7.80
N SER A 92 15.46 0.64 8.64
CA SER A 92 16.12 1.94 8.68
C SER A 92 17.01 2.15 7.46
N ASP A 93 17.75 1.13 7.04
CA ASP A 93 18.62 1.20 5.85
C ASP A 93 17.79 1.48 4.60
N LEU A 94 16.69 0.74 4.40
CA LEU A 94 15.78 0.93 3.26
C LEU A 94 15.12 2.32 3.27
N LEU A 95 14.69 2.80 4.45
CA LEU A 95 14.12 4.14 4.57
C LEU A 95 15.17 5.22 4.31
N ASN A 96 16.40 5.06 4.81
CA ASN A 96 17.49 6.00 4.54
C ASN A 96 17.82 6.06 3.04
N ALA A 97 17.87 4.92 2.35
CA ALA A 97 18.04 4.89 0.90
C ALA A 97 16.91 5.62 0.16
N CYS A 98 15.66 5.47 0.61
CA CYS A 98 14.52 6.23 0.08
C CYS A 98 14.67 7.74 0.33
N ILE A 99 15.14 8.15 1.52
CA ILE A 99 15.39 9.56 1.86
C ILE A 99 16.47 10.14 0.94
N GLU A 100 17.58 9.44 0.76
CA GLU A 100 18.71 9.87 -0.09
C GLU A 100 18.27 10.02 -1.56
N ASP A 101 17.64 8.98 -2.14
CA ASP A 101 17.12 9.01 -3.51
C ASP A 101 16.08 10.15 -3.70
N SER A 102 15.24 10.39 -2.70
CA SER A 102 14.23 11.46 -2.76
C SER A 102 14.87 12.85 -2.70
N ARG A 103 15.91 13.05 -1.90
CA ARG A 103 16.67 14.30 -1.85
C ARG A 103 17.43 14.56 -3.15
N GLU A 104 18.06 13.55 -3.71
CA GLU A 104 18.75 13.64 -5.02
C GLU A 104 17.80 14.03 -6.16
N LYS A 105 16.52 13.57 -6.06
CA LYS A 105 15.45 13.94 -6.99
C LYS A 105 14.79 15.30 -6.68
N GLY A 106 15.30 16.06 -5.72
CA GLY A 106 14.77 17.37 -5.33
C GLY A 106 13.36 17.32 -4.72
N ARG A 107 12.98 16.19 -4.08
CA ARG A 107 11.67 16.08 -3.45
C ARG A 107 11.64 16.85 -2.12
N LYS A 108 10.45 17.38 -1.77
CA LYS A 108 10.19 18.15 -0.55
C LYS A 108 10.20 17.29 0.72
N GLY A 109 10.00 15.98 0.59
CA GLY A 109 9.91 15.05 1.69
C GLY A 109 9.31 13.71 1.29
N LEU A 110 8.93 12.93 2.31
CA LEU A 110 8.25 11.64 2.18
C LEU A 110 6.86 11.70 2.80
N CYS A 111 5.91 10.93 2.29
CA CYS A 111 4.64 10.66 2.95
C CYS A 111 4.28 9.16 2.88
N ILE A 112 3.45 8.71 3.83
CA ILE A 112 3.07 7.30 4.00
C ILE A 112 1.77 7.20 4.81
N LEU A 113 0.97 6.15 4.55
CA LEU A 113 -0.20 5.84 5.36
C LEU A 113 0.16 5.03 6.61
N ALA A 114 -0.47 5.39 7.72
CA ALA A 114 -0.43 4.65 8.96
C ALA A 114 -1.74 4.83 9.75
N ALA A 115 -1.76 4.47 11.03
CA ALA A 115 -2.84 4.77 11.96
C ALA A 115 -2.25 5.09 13.34
N ALA A 116 -3.04 5.68 14.24
CA ALA A 116 -2.59 6.01 15.60
C ALA A 116 -2.07 4.79 16.38
N LYS A 117 -2.64 3.62 16.10
CA LYS A 117 -2.18 2.32 16.61
C LYS A 117 -1.81 1.43 15.44
N LYS A 118 -0.85 0.52 15.67
CA LYS A 118 -0.44 -0.45 14.64
C LYS A 118 -1.66 -1.24 14.13
N LYS A 119 -1.88 -1.16 12.83
CA LYS A 119 -2.89 -1.95 12.10
C LYS A 119 -2.21 -2.88 11.09
N PRO A 120 -2.81 -4.03 10.74
CA PRO A 120 -2.31 -4.87 9.64
C PRO A 120 -2.20 -4.09 8.33
N PHE A 121 -1.20 -4.42 7.53
CA PHE A 121 -0.94 -3.83 6.20
C PHE A 121 -0.66 -2.33 6.17
N LEU A 122 -0.43 -1.70 7.33
CA LEU A 122 0.00 -0.32 7.45
C LEU A 122 1.36 -0.21 8.13
N ALA A 123 2.04 0.92 7.93
CA ALA A 123 3.29 1.23 8.59
C ALA A 123 3.12 1.28 10.13
N ASP A 124 4.17 0.90 10.85
CA ASP A 124 4.18 0.97 12.32
C ASP A 124 4.37 2.44 12.76
N PRO A 125 3.38 3.08 13.42
CA PRO A 125 3.48 4.49 13.81
C PRO A 125 4.62 4.76 14.79
N LYS A 126 5.02 3.77 15.60
CA LYS A 126 6.18 3.92 16.50
C LYS A 126 7.48 4.04 15.72
N PHE A 127 7.63 3.25 14.65
CA PHE A 127 8.77 3.33 13.76
C PHE A 127 8.79 4.68 13.02
N LEU A 128 7.65 5.13 12.48
CA LEU A 128 7.55 6.42 11.80
C LEU A 128 7.92 7.57 12.73
N LYS A 129 7.36 7.60 13.94
CA LYS A 129 7.69 8.63 14.94
C LYS A 129 9.18 8.62 15.32
N TYR A 130 9.76 7.43 15.50
CA TYR A 130 11.19 7.29 15.76
C TYR A 130 12.06 7.84 14.61
N LYS A 131 11.56 7.73 13.36
CA LYS A 131 12.22 8.25 12.17
C LYS A 131 11.92 9.72 11.85
N GLY A 132 11.22 10.42 12.73
CA GLY A 132 10.94 11.85 12.62
C GLY A 132 9.71 12.20 11.79
N PHE A 133 8.91 11.21 11.38
CA PHE A 133 7.62 11.49 10.74
C PHE A 133 6.63 12.07 11.74
N ALA A 134 5.75 12.92 11.24
CA ALA A 134 4.62 13.50 11.97
C ALA A 134 3.32 13.25 11.20
N VAL A 135 2.19 13.27 11.91
CA VAL A 135 0.85 13.23 11.28
C VAL A 135 0.57 14.59 10.65
N CYS A 136 0.10 14.61 9.42
CA CYS A 136 -0.35 15.83 8.75
C CYS A 136 -1.86 15.85 8.46
N ASP A 137 -2.50 14.67 8.32
CA ASP A 137 -3.94 14.58 8.11
C ASP A 137 -4.49 13.24 8.64
N GLU A 138 -5.81 13.15 8.88
CA GLU A 138 -6.49 11.95 9.36
C GLU A 138 -7.90 11.85 8.76
N ALA A 139 -8.28 10.67 8.29
CA ALA A 139 -9.63 10.35 7.82
C ALA A 139 -10.48 9.73 8.94
N ASP A 140 -11.81 9.81 8.83
CA ASP A 140 -12.76 9.36 9.86
C ASP A 140 -12.64 7.87 10.24
N ASN A 141 -12.12 7.02 9.34
CA ASN A 141 -11.81 5.62 9.63
C ASN A 141 -10.53 5.42 10.45
N GLY A 142 -9.88 6.52 10.91
CA GLY A 142 -8.67 6.53 11.71
C GLY A 142 -7.39 6.19 10.92
N ILE A 143 -7.45 6.31 9.59
CA ILE A 143 -6.26 6.24 8.74
C ILE A 143 -5.61 7.62 8.72
N GLN A 144 -4.31 7.65 8.99
CA GLN A 144 -3.51 8.87 9.09
C GLN A 144 -2.53 8.96 7.92
N LEU A 145 -2.37 10.16 7.40
CA LEU A 145 -1.27 10.53 6.51
C LEU A 145 -0.11 11.05 7.36
N TRP A 146 1.02 10.39 7.26
CA TRP A 146 2.26 10.77 7.94
C TRP A 146 3.24 11.32 6.92
N TYR A 147 4.04 12.31 7.33
CA TYR A 147 5.04 12.92 6.47
C TYR A 147 6.36 13.17 7.20
N LEU A 148 7.44 13.21 6.43
CA LEU A 148 8.77 13.66 6.83
C LEU A 148 9.19 14.74 5.84
N SER A 149 9.22 15.99 6.27
CA SER A 149 9.66 17.09 5.42
C SER A 149 11.18 17.20 5.37
N PHE A 150 11.71 17.53 4.21
CA PHE A 150 13.10 17.92 4.02
C PHE A 150 13.28 19.43 3.98
N ASP A 151 12.19 20.17 3.84
CA ASP A 151 12.11 21.62 3.78
C ASP A 151 11.05 22.11 4.78
N ASN A 152 11.42 23.03 5.65
CA ASN A 152 10.52 23.55 6.69
C ASN A 152 9.37 24.40 6.14
N ASP A 153 9.55 24.97 4.94
CA ASP A 153 8.57 25.84 4.28
C ASP A 153 7.64 25.07 3.31
N ALA A 154 7.83 23.75 3.18
CA ALA A 154 6.99 22.94 2.30
C ALA A 154 5.57 22.76 2.84
N ASP A 155 4.57 22.90 1.97
CA ASP A 155 3.18 22.59 2.30
C ASP A 155 3.04 21.15 2.76
N LYS A 156 2.23 20.94 3.80
CA LYS A 156 1.98 19.60 4.34
C LYS A 156 1.07 18.81 3.40
N PRO A 157 1.36 17.52 3.17
CA PRO A 157 0.46 16.63 2.46
C PRO A 157 -0.91 16.54 3.14
N GLN A 158 -1.97 16.35 2.36
CA GLN A 158 -3.35 16.22 2.83
C GLN A 158 -4.06 15.09 2.07
N PHE A 159 -5.10 14.52 2.68
CA PHE A 159 -6.05 13.69 1.95
C PHE A 159 -6.93 14.56 1.05
N LYS A 160 -7.27 14.05 -0.12
CA LYS A 160 -8.35 14.63 -0.93
C LYS A 160 -9.68 14.47 -0.20
N GLU A 161 -10.61 15.39 -0.44
CA GLU A 161 -11.90 15.41 0.27
C GLU A 161 -12.69 14.11 0.13
N CYS A 162 -12.63 13.47 -1.06
CA CYS A 162 -13.29 12.18 -1.32
C CYS A 162 -12.88 11.06 -0.37
N ALA A 163 -11.71 11.15 0.27
CA ALA A 163 -11.17 10.10 1.13
C ALA A 163 -11.26 10.41 2.63
N LYS A 164 -11.62 11.64 3.02
CA LYS A 164 -11.68 12.03 4.44
C LYS A 164 -12.82 11.37 5.18
N HIS A 165 -13.94 11.13 4.51
CA HIS A 165 -15.16 10.52 5.04
C HIS A 165 -15.47 9.22 4.32
N PRO A 166 -14.76 8.11 4.60
CA PRO A 166 -14.91 6.85 3.88
C PRO A 166 -16.32 6.29 3.98
N HIS A 167 -17.12 6.53 2.95
CA HIS A 167 -18.50 6.08 2.81
C HIS A 167 -18.84 5.86 1.33
N ILE A 168 -19.73 4.91 1.05
CA ILE A 168 -20.27 4.64 -0.29
C ILE A 168 -21.80 4.44 -0.22
N ASP A 169 -22.50 4.70 -1.30
CA ASP A 169 -23.97 4.54 -1.34
C ASP A 169 -24.43 3.09 -1.60
N GLU A 170 -23.49 2.16 -1.82
CA GLU A 170 -23.79 0.77 -2.17
C GLU A 170 -24.13 -0.10 -0.95
N LYS A 171 -25.07 -1.05 -1.14
CA LYS A 171 -25.46 -2.05 -0.13
C LYS A 171 -24.71 -3.36 -0.30
N GLY A 172 -24.65 -4.16 0.79
CA GLY A 172 -23.87 -5.39 0.85
C GLY A 172 -22.38 -5.12 1.04
N TYR A 173 -21.57 -6.13 0.78
CA TYR A 173 -20.11 -6.02 0.87
C TYR A 173 -19.53 -5.50 -0.45
N VAL A 174 -18.76 -4.41 -0.38
CA VAL A 174 -18.07 -3.83 -1.53
C VAL A 174 -16.58 -3.72 -1.22
N LEU A 175 -15.76 -4.34 -2.04
CA LEU A 175 -14.30 -4.35 -1.88
C LEU A 175 -13.63 -3.53 -2.99
N TYR A 176 -12.98 -2.44 -2.63
CA TYR A 176 -12.06 -1.71 -3.50
C TYR A 176 -10.66 -2.30 -3.38
N TYR A 177 -9.98 -2.54 -4.51
CA TYR A 177 -8.62 -3.07 -4.48
C TYR A 177 -7.82 -2.69 -5.73
N THR A 178 -6.47 -2.73 -5.60
CA THR A 178 -5.52 -2.56 -6.71
C THR A 178 -4.65 -3.81 -6.87
N SER A 179 -3.88 -3.88 -7.95
CA SER A 179 -2.86 -4.91 -8.16
C SER A 179 -1.53 -4.64 -7.44
N GLN A 180 -1.43 -3.55 -6.65
CA GLN A 180 -0.23 -3.21 -5.88
C GLN A 180 0.17 -4.32 -4.90
N CYS A 181 -0.78 -4.84 -4.13
CA CYS A 181 -0.52 -5.96 -3.22
C CYS A 181 -0.76 -7.29 -3.93
N PRO A 182 0.25 -8.15 -4.07
CA PRO A 182 0.11 -9.42 -4.79
C PRO A 182 -0.91 -10.38 -4.18
N PHE A 183 -1.19 -10.23 -2.89
CA PHE A 183 -2.17 -11.09 -2.21
C PHE A 183 -3.59 -10.89 -2.72
N ASN A 184 -3.92 -9.73 -3.32
CA ASN A 184 -5.24 -9.46 -3.89
C ASN A 184 -5.55 -10.41 -5.06
N ALA A 185 -4.58 -10.69 -5.92
CA ALA A 185 -4.75 -11.63 -7.04
C ALA A 185 -5.17 -13.05 -6.60
N LYS A 186 -4.89 -13.42 -5.34
CA LYS A 186 -5.30 -14.70 -4.76
C LYS A 186 -6.60 -14.59 -3.97
N TYR A 187 -6.67 -13.60 -3.07
CA TYR A 187 -7.74 -13.59 -2.07
C TYR A 187 -9.04 -12.97 -2.58
N VAL A 188 -9.00 -12.01 -3.50
CA VAL A 188 -10.23 -11.43 -4.05
C VAL A 188 -11.10 -12.47 -4.74
N PRO A 189 -10.60 -13.31 -5.66
CA PRO A 189 -11.40 -14.37 -6.27
C PRO A 189 -11.94 -15.40 -5.26
N ILE A 190 -11.20 -15.67 -4.18
CA ILE A 190 -11.67 -16.54 -3.09
C ILE A 190 -12.88 -15.92 -2.39
N LEU A 191 -12.84 -14.61 -2.09
CA LEU A 191 -13.96 -13.93 -1.44
C LEU A 191 -15.19 -13.87 -2.35
N GLU A 192 -15.03 -13.56 -3.64
CA GLU A 192 -16.12 -13.58 -4.62
C GLU A 192 -16.80 -14.95 -4.70
N LYS A 193 -15.98 -16.01 -4.79
CA LYS A 193 -16.48 -17.39 -4.77
C LYS A 193 -17.22 -17.72 -3.47
N THR A 194 -16.62 -17.41 -2.31
CA THR A 194 -17.19 -17.67 -0.99
C THR A 194 -18.52 -16.92 -0.82
N ALA A 195 -18.60 -15.67 -1.22
CA ALA A 195 -19.82 -14.87 -1.17
C ALA A 195 -20.92 -15.48 -2.03
N LYS A 196 -20.61 -15.89 -3.26
CA LYS A 196 -21.54 -16.55 -4.18
C LYS A 196 -22.08 -17.87 -3.62
N GLU A 197 -21.20 -18.69 -3.02
CA GLU A 197 -21.57 -19.99 -2.45
C GLU A 197 -22.44 -19.88 -1.18
N ASN A 198 -22.49 -18.70 -0.55
CA ASN A 198 -23.24 -18.45 0.68
C ASN A 198 -24.34 -17.37 0.51
N ASP A 199 -24.72 -17.04 -0.73
CA ASP A 199 -25.75 -16.04 -1.07
C ASP A 199 -25.52 -14.67 -0.41
N ILE A 200 -24.23 -14.27 -0.25
CA ILE A 200 -23.84 -12.99 0.31
C ILE A 200 -23.73 -11.96 -0.82
N SER A 201 -24.39 -10.80 -0.67
CA SER A 201 -24.20 -9.66 -1.59
C SER A 201 -22.78 -9.14 -1.49
N PHE A 202 -21.96 -9.39 -2.52
CA PHE A 202 -20.56 -9.01 -2.58
C PHE A 202 -20.20 -8.51 -3.98
N ARG A 203 -19.47 -7.39 -4.04
CA ARG A 203 -18.91 -6.82 -5.26
C ARG A 203 -17.45 -6.45 -5.05
N ALA A 204 -16.56 -6.88 -5.93
CA ALA A 204 -15.18 -6.42 -5.99
C ALA A 204 -15.02 -5.36 -7.09
N ILE A 205 -14.41 -4.23 -6.75
CA ILE A 205 -14.10 -3.11 -7.65
C ILE A 205 -12.59 -3.05 -7.79
N HIS A 206 -12.08 -3.53 -8.93
CA HIS A 206 -10.68 -3.39 -9.27
C HIS A 206 -10.41 -1.96 -9.75
N ILE A 207 -9.58 -1.23 -9.02
CA ILE A 207 -9.13 0.10 -9.41
C ILE A 207 -8.01 -0.09 -10.46
N GLU A 208 -8.26 0.32 -11.69
CA GLU A 208 -7.38 0.06 -12.82
C GLU A 208 -6.67 1.31 -13.36
N SER A 209 -7.07 2.51 -12.88
CA SER A 209 -6.43 3.76 -13.24
C SER A 209 -5.95 4.54 -12.02
N ARG A 210 -4.94 5.39 -12.21
CA ARG A 210 -4.46 6.32 -11.18
C ARG A 210 -5.55 7.33 -10.83
N GLU A 211 -6.29 7.79 -11.81
CA GLU A 211 -7.39 8.74 -11.67
C GLU A 211 -8.49 8.19 -10.76
N ASP A 212 -8.88 6.92 -10.96
CA ASP A 212 -9.84 6.24 -10.08
C ASP A 212 -9.27 6.04 -8.67
N ALA A 213 -8.00 5.69 -8.55
CA ALA A 213 -7.33 5.56 -7.26
C ALA A 213 -7.28 6.89 -6.50
N GLN A 214 -7.00 7.98 -7.20
CA GLN A 214 -6.93 9.32 -6.62
C GLN A 214 -8.29 9.98 -6.35
N SER A 215 -9.38 9.37 -6.79
CA SER A 215 -10.76 9.74 -6.49
C SER A 215 -11.51 8.70 -5.64
N ALA A 216 -10.79 7.69 -5.15
CA ALA A 216 -11.38 6.64 -4.34
C ALA A 216 -12.00 7.18 -3.03
N PRO A 217 -13.10 6.56 -2.52
CA PRO A 217 -13.81 7.01 -1.33
C PRO A 217 -13.12 6.60 -0.03
N THR A 218 -11.82 6.35 -0.06
CA THR A 218 -11.05 5.90 1.09
C THR A 218 -9.55 6.15 0.91
N PRO A 219 -8.79 6.48 1.97
CA PRO A 219 -7.34 6.63 1.88
C PRO A 219 -6.60 5.37 1.42
N ILE A 220 -7.18 4.19 1.66
CA ILE A 220 -6.55 2.90 1.33
C ILE A 220 -7.20 2.34 0.08
N THR A 221 -6.45 2.31 -1.00
CA THR A 221 -6.90 1.83 -2.33
C THR A 221 -6.47 0.41 -2.63
N ASN A 222 -5.41 -0.08 -1.96
CA ASN A 222 -4.90 -1.41 -2.25
C ASN A 222 -5.79 -2.54 -1.72
N TYR A 223 -6.59 -2.30 -0.67
CA TYR A 223 -7.64 -3.19 -0.16
C TYR A 223 -8.51 -2.44 0.86
N ALA A 224 -9.75 -2.16 0.55
CA ALA A 224 -10.70 -1.53 1.45
C ALA A 224 -12.09 -2.16 1.31
N LEU A 225 -12.56 -2.80 2.38
CA LEU A 225 -13.86 -3.44 2.44
C LEU A 225 -14.88 -2.51 3.11
N PHE A 226 -16.02 -2.36 2.46
CA PHE A 226 -17.20 -1.68 2.96
C PHE A 226 -18.35 -2.69 3.16
N HIS A 227 -19.26 -2.39 4.07
CA HIS A 227 -20.51 -3.10 4.25
C HIS A 227 -21.65 -2.10 4.48
N ASP A 228 -22.67 -2.15 3.63
CA ASP A 228 -23.82 -1.24 3.66
C ASP A 228 -23.44 0.25 3.70
N GLY A 229 -22.42 0.60 2.96
CA GLY A 229 -21.90 1.96 2.85
C GLY A 229 -20.76 2.28 3.82
N GLU A 230 -20.63 1.59 4.92
CA GLU A 230 -19.66 1.88 5.97
C GLU A 230 -18.32 1.15 5.76
N TYR A 231 -17.22 1.85 6.02
CA TYR A 231 -15.89 1.23 5.97
C TYR A 231 -15.70 0.20 7.08
N VAL A 232 -15.29 -1.01 6.70
CA VAL A 232 -15.09 -2.14 7.64
C VAL A 232 -13.63 -2.35 7.95
N THR A 233 -12.78 -2.54 6.94
CA THR A 233 -11.37 -2.91 7.17
C THR A 233 -10.51 -2.80 5.91
N ASN A 234 -9.20 -2.62 6.13
CA ASN A 234 -8.15 -2.77 5.11
C ASN A 234 -7.38 -4.10 5.24
N GLU A 235 -7.81 -4.98 6.12
CA GLU A 235 -7.13 -6.26 6.34
C GLU A 235 -7.58 -7.30 5.33
N GLN A 236 -6.64 -7.79 4.52
CA GLN A 236 -6.90 -8.86 3.56
C GLN A 236 -7.34 -10.14 4.27
N MET A 237 -8.33 -10.79 3.72
CA MET A 237 -8.98 -11.96 4.33
C MET A 237 -8.95 -13.17 3.40
N ASN A 238 -8.88 -14.35 4.01
CA ASN A 238 -9.26 -15.59 3.37
C ASN A 238 -10.78 -15.86 3.58
N ASP A 239 -11.29 -16.94 3.00
CA ASP A 239 -12.67 -17.43 3.13
C ASP A 239 -13.15 -17.50 4.59
N LYS A 240 -12.38 -18.18 5.45
CA LYS A 240 -12.72 -18.38 6.87
C LYS A 240 -12.85 -17.07 7.64
N LYS A 241 -11.95 -16.13 7.38
CA LYS A 241 -11.96 -14.82 8.04
C LYS A 241 -13.11 -13.96 7.54
N PHE A 242 -13.42 -14.01 6.25
CA PHE A 242 -14.55 -13.34 5.66
C PHE A 242 -15.86 -13.89 6.23
N MET A 243 -16.05 -15.21 6.27
CA MET A 243 -17.25 -15.82 6.86
C MET A 243 -17.40 -15.51 8.35
N LYS A 244 -16.30 -15.41 9.10
CA LYS A 244 -16.34 -14.94 10.49
C LYS A 244 -16.82 -13.49 10.60
N LEU A 245 -16.41 -12.62 9.67
CA LEU A 245 -16.89 -11.23 9.65
C LEU A 245 -18.39 -11.14 9.33
N VAL A 246 -18.88 -11.94 8.39
CA VAL A 246 -20.28 -11.98 7.97
C VAL A 246 -21.21 -12.48 9.09
N ASN A 247 -20.74 -13.45 9.87
CA ASN A 247 -21.55 -14.09 10.91
C ASN A 247 -21.48 -13.39 12.29
N GLY A 248 -20.72 -12.29 12.43
CA GLY A 248 -20.56 -11.52 13.68
C GLY A 248 -19.55 -12.14 14.60
#